data_f973801647895eb34fac273083df5c5d
#
_entry.id   f973801647895eb34fac273083df5c5d
#
_cell.length_a   1.000
_cell.length_b   1.000
_cell.length_c   1.000
_cell.angle_alpha   90.00
_cell.angle_beta   90.00
_cell.angle_gamma   90.00
#
_symmetry.space_group_name_H-M   'P 1'
#
loop_
_entity.id
_entity.type
_entity.pdbx_description
1 polymer ?
#
loop_
_entity_poly.entity_id
_entity_poly.type
_entity_poly.pdbx_seq_one_letter_code
_entity_poly.pdbx_strand_id
1 'polypeptide(L)'
;TKPEFDFVFRIKKERYLVMSYLNNQLGYRDALLDTRSIIKKGDYIVLDPDGLVKNVVPGYENCDVTILGSSAMGATFADYLVHVHEGGKNTGIGGEGIESFLYVVDGELSVKNDDQSAELTKGGYIYSPASNNITFEAKGEATLYVYRRRYEPVAGHSAHTVVGNANDLEWMSYEGMENCYVQDFLPSAHDIGFDMNMHILKFHIGASHGYIETHVQQHGMYFLSGKSMYRLGDDWVPLQKGDYC
;
A
#
# COMPACT_ATOMS: atom_id res chain seq x y z
N THR A 1 42.70 7.49 30.94
CA THR A 1 42.55 7.71 29.51
C THR A 1 41.92 6.49 28.91
N LYS A 2 40.59 6.60 28.61
CA LYS A 2 39.85 5.59 27.84
C LYS A 2 40.20 5.76 26.36
N PRO A 3 40.40 4.67 25.60
CA PRO A 3 40.53 4.81 24.16
C PRO A 3 39.16 5.15 23.54
N GLU A 4 39.06 6.32 22.92
CA GLU A 4 37.98 6.66 22.01
C GLU A 4 38.08 5.75 20.77
N PHE A 5 37.09 4.89 20.56
CA PHE A 5 36.93 4.17 19.30
C PHE A 5 36.11 5.07 18.38
N ASP A 6 36.79 5.98 17.68
CA ASP A 6 36.22 6.72 16.55
C ASP A 6 36.19 5.81 15.31
N PHE A 7 35.12 5.01 15.15
CA PHE A 7 34.80 4.40 13.87
C PHE A 7 34.06 5.41 12.99
N VAL A 8 34.82 6.41 12.50
CA VAL A 8 34.30 7.31 11.46
C VAL A 8 34.48 6.64 10.11
N PHE A 9 33.43 5.98 9.62
CA PHE A 9 33.32 5.66 8.20
C PHE A 9 33.12 6.97 7.41
N ARG A 10 34.22 7.70 7.15
CA ARG A 10 34.24 8.76 6.13
C ARG A 10 34.22 8.10 4.75
N ILE A 11 33.05 7.67 4.30
CA ILE A 11 32.85 7.31 2.91
C ILE A 11 32.70 8.63 2.14
N LYS A 12 33.64 8.93 1.22
CA LYS A 12 33.57 10.12 0.38
C LYS A 12 32.26 10.09 -0.44
N LYS A 13 31.56 11.22 -0.54
CA LYS A 13 30.27 11.43 -1.23
C LYS A 13 30.19 10.81 -2.65
N GLU A 14 31.31 10.65 -3.31
CA GLU A 14 31.42 10.07 -4.67
C GLU A 14 31.35 8.53 -4.72
N ARG A 15 31.42 7.81 -3.60
CA ARG A 15 31.33 6.35 -3.55
C ARG A 15 29.91 5.82 -3.31
N TYR A 16 28.95 6.65 -3.00
CA TYR A 16 27.55 6.26 -2.78
C TYR A 16 26.81 5.89 -4.07
N LEU A 17 27.40 6.21 -5.23
CA LEU A 17 26.77 6.00 -6.55
C LEU A 17 26.77 4.55 -7.05
N VAL A 18 27.32 3.59 -6.33
CA VAL A 18 27.58 2.24 -6.86
C VAL A 18 27.10 1.11 -5.95
N MET A 19 26.44 1.39 -4.84
CA MET A 19 26.11 0.36 -3.86
C MET A 19 24.63 0.03 -3.83
N SER A 20 24.29 -1.15 -4.28
CA SER A 20 23.13 -2.02 -4.03
C SER A 20 21.83 -1.82 -4.80
N TYR A 21 21.56 -0.70 -5.49
CA TYR A 21 20.32 -0.53 -6.27
C TYR A 21 20.59 -0.05 -7.70
N LEU A 22 19.85 -0.57 -8.68
CA LEU A 22 20.13 -0.41 -10.12
C LEU A 22 20.06 1.03 -10.63
N ASN A 23 19.36 1.91 -9.97
CA ASN A 23 19.19 3.32 -10.35
C ASN A 23 20.03 4.29 -9.53
N ASN A 24 21.11 3.82 -8.92
CA ASN A 24 22.03 4.61 -8.10
C ASN A 24 21.39 5.34 -6.90
N GLN A 25 20.22 4.90 -6.46
CA GLN A 25 19.60 5.43 -5.26
C GLN A 25 19.96 4.54 -4.06
N LEU A 26 20.31 5.18 -2.94
CA LEU A 26 20.53 4.47 -1.69
C LEU A 26 19.19 3.99 -1.14
N GLY A 27 19.12 2.70 -0.79
CA GLY A 27 17.98 2.13 -0.09
C GLY A 27 17.92 2.52 1.39
N TYR A 28 19.00 3.13 1.91
CA TYR A 28 19.12 3.55 3.30
C TYR A 28 19.43 5.04 3.40
N ARG A 29 19.05 5.64 4.51
CA ARG A 29 19.35 7.03 4.84
C ARG A 29 20.83 7.18 5.24
N ASP A 30 21.37 8.40 5.15
CA ASP A 30 22.76 8.72 5.52
C ASP A 30 23.02 8.63 7.04
N ALA A 31 21.95 8.65 7.87
CA ALA A 31 22.02 8.54 9.32
C ALA A 31 21.33 7.26 9.81
N LEU A 32 21.58 6.86 11.04
CA LEU A 32 20.82 5.80 11.69
C LEU A 32 19.33 6.13 11.68
N LEU A 33 18.52 5.12 11.37
CA LEU A 33 17.07 5.24 11.38
C LEU A 33 16.56 5.25 12.81
N ASP A 34 15.71 6.22 13.11
CA ASP A 34 14.91 6.24 14.35
C ASP A 34 13.52 5.67 13.99
N THR A 35 13.49 4.35 13.79
CA THR A 35 12.30 3.66 13.33
C THR A 35 11.39 3.21 14.46
N ARG A 36 10.08 3.35 14.25
CA ARG A 36 9.00 2.82 15.11
C ARG A 36 8.46 1.49 14.58
N SER A 37 9.09 0.93 13.56
CA SER A 37 8.63 -0.31 12.93
C SER A 37 8.64 -1.47 13.92
N ILE A 38 7.58 -2.28 13.87
CA ILE A 38 7.39 -3.47 14.70
C ILE A 38 7.10 -4.64 13.77
N ILE A 39 7.79 -5.76 13.98
CA ILE A 39 7.55 -6.99 13.23
C ILE A 39 7.28 -8.13 14.21
N LYS A 40 6.02 -8.56 14.29
CA LYS A 40 5.60 -9.77 15.00
C LYS A 40 5.14 -10.81 13.98
N LYS A 41 6.06 -11.64 13.55
CA LYS A 41 5.84 -12.61 12.47
C LYS A 41 4.67 -13.55 12.81
N GLY A 42 3.71 -13.64 11.88
CA GLY A 42 2.51 -14.48 12.02
C GLY A 42 1.40 -13.83 12.84
N ASP A 43 1.57 -12.55 13.23
CA ASP A 43 0.59 -11.79 13.98
C ASP A 43 0.36 -10.43 13.27
N TYR A 44 1.25 -9.47 13.43
CA TYR A 44 1.15 -8.20 12.73
C TYR A 44 2.52 -7.57 12.44
N ILE A 45 2.54 -6.63 11.52
CA ILE A 45 3.65 -5.73 11.28
C ILE A 45 3.18 -4.27 11.30
N VAL A 46 4.05 -3.38 11.75
CA VAL A 46 3.92 -1.94 11.57
C VAL A 46 5.20 -1.46 10.92
N LEU A 47 5.08 -0.77 9.81
CA LEU A 47 6.21 -0.16 9.10
C LEU A 47 6.01 1.36 9.08
N ASP A 48 6.99 2.09 9.57
CA ASP A 48 7.00 3.55 9.45
C ASP A 48 7.77 4.00 8.19
N PRO A 49 7.55 5.23 7.70
CA PRO A 49 8.20 5.72 6.48
C PRO A 49 9.73 5.71 6.54
N ASP A 50 10.31 5.88 7.74
CA ASP A 50 11.75 5.94 7.92
C ASP A 50 12.42 4.57 7.82
N GLY A 51 11.68 3.50 8.07
CA GLY A 51 12.12 2.11 7.94
C GLY A 51 11.92 1.51 6.55
N LEU A 52 11.28 2.21 5.62
CA LEU A 52 10.95 1.67 4.30
C LEU A 52 12.16 1.60 3.38
N VAL A 53 12.29 0.48 2.66
CA VAL A 53 13.40 0.22 1.73
C VAL A 53 12.87 0.17 0.30
N LYS A 54 13.52 0.92 -0.58
CA LYS A 54 13.24 0.88 -2.01
C LYS A 54 13.78 -0.41 -2.63
N ASN A 55 12.96 -1.04 -3.44
CA ASN A 55 13.30 -2.29 -4.13
C ASN A 55 13.23 -2.10 -5.64
N VAL A 56 13.96 -2.94 -6.36
CA VAL A 56 13.80 -3.12 -7.79
C VAL A 56 12.87 -4.30 -8.01
N VAL A 57 11.66 -3.99 -8.46
CA VAL A 57 10.65 -5.01 -8.78
C VAL A 57 10.53 -5.11 -10.30
N PRO A 58 10.69 -6.31 -10.88
CA PRO A 58 10.53 -6.49 -12.33
C PRO A 58 9.20 -5.96 -12.84
N GLY A 59 9.23 -5.29 -13.99
CA GLY A 59 8.04 -4.71 -14.61
C GLY A 59 7.74 -3.27 -14.18
N TYR A 60 8.49 -2.68 -13.25
CA TYR A 60 8.41 -1.26 -12.90
C TYR A 60 9.61 -0.52 -13.47
N GLU A 61 9.37 0.51 -14.28
CA GLU A 61 10.38 1.36 -14.89
C GLU A 61 10.25 2.77 -14.36
N ASN A 62 11.36 3.39 -13.97
CA ASN A 62 11.41 4.72 -13.36
C ASN A 62 10.46 4.88 -12.16
N CYS A 63 10.48 3.88 -11.28
CA CYS A 63 9.67 3.80 -10.07
C CYS A 63 10.51 3.32 -8.90
N ASP A 64 10.25 3.89 -7.72
CA ASP A 64 10.73 3.36 -6.46
C ASP A 64 9.64 2.50 -5.82
N VAL A 65 9.86 1.20 -5.69
CA VAL A 65 8.88 0.27 -5.15
C VAL A 65 9.27 -0.13 -3.73
N THR A 66 8.39 0.09 -2.79
CA THR A 66 8.51 -0.40 -1.42
C THR A 66 7.53 -1.54 -1.19
N ILE A 67 8.04 -2.70 -0.80
CA ILE A 67 7.19 -3.84 -0.43
C ILE A 67 6.74 -3.62 1.02
N LEU A 68 5.45 -3.56 1.24
CA LEU A 68 4.83 -3.35 2.55
C LEU A 68 4.44 -4.69 3.18
N GLY A 69 3.45 -5.37 2.62
CA GLY A 69 3.02 -6.71 3.01
C GLY A 69 3.46 -7.78 2.00
N SER A 70 3.72 -8.98 2.47
CA SER A 70 4.05 -10.12 1.60
C SER A 70 3.91 -11.46 2.33
N SER A 71 3.96 -12.56 1.58
CA SER A 71 3.93 -13.92 2.13
C SER A 71 5.12 -14.22 3.06
N ALA A 72 6.24 -13.54 2.91
CA ALA A 72 7.36 -13.66 3.84
C ALA A 72 7.02 -13.17 5.26
N MET A 73 6.05 -12.29 5.37
CA MET A 73 5.52 -11.74 6.64
C MET A 73 4.28 -12.49 7.13
N GLY A 74 3.78 -13.47 6.37
CA GLY A 74 2.60 -14.28 6.70
C GLY A 74 1.31 -13.81 6.03
N ALA A 75 1.35 -12.78 5.18
CA ALA A 75 0.17 -12.32 4.43
C ALA A 75 -0.13 -13.23 3.23
N THR A 76 -1.41 -13.41 2.90
CA THR A 76 -1.85 -14.09 1.67
C THR A 76 -1.90 -13.16 0.46
N PHE A 77 -1.45 -11.93 0.62
CA PHE A 77 -1.41 -10.88 -0.38
C PHE A 77 -0.04 -10.20 -0.42
N ALA A 78 0.15 -9.29 -1.35
CA ALA A 78 1.32 -8.42 -1.41
C ALA A 78 0.88 -6.97 -1.68
N ASP A 79 1.41 -6.05 -0.87
CA ASP A 79 1.16 -4.62 -1.00
C ASP A 79 2.45 -3.90 -1.31
N TYR A 80 2.31 -2.86 -2.11
CA TYR A 80 3.41 -1.98 -2.47
C TYR A 80 3.01 -0.51 -2.31
N LEU A 81 3.93 0.28 -1.79
CA LEU A 81 3.93 1.73 -2.00
C LEU A 81 4.86 2.00 -3.18
N VAL A 82 4.33 2.61 -4.23
CA VAL A 82 5.09 2.89 -5.45
C VAL A 82 5.19 4.40 -5.63
N HIS A 83 6.39 4.92 -5.56
CA HIS A 83 6.68 6.29 -5.97
C HIS A 83 7.09 6.26 -7.43
N VAL A 84 6.27 6.85 -8.29
CA VAL A 84 6.44 6.89 -9.74
C VAL A 84 7.05 8.24 -10.10
N HIS A 85 8.20 8.23 -10.76
CA HIS A 85 8.83 9.43 -11.29
C HIS A 85 8.23 9.82 -12.65
N GLU A 86 8.50 11.03 -13.10
CA GLU A 86 8.02 11.52 -14.40
C GLU A 86 8.33 10.51 -15.54
N GLY A 87 7.32 10.10 -16.29
CA GLY A 87 7.44 9.06 -17.32
C GLY A 87 7.60 7.64 -16.79
N GLY A 88 7.44 7.45 -15.48
CA GLY A 88 7.46 6.13 -14.87
C GLY A 88 6.24 5.29 -15.27
N LYS A 89 6.44 3.99 -15.42
CA LYS A 89 5.43 3.05 -15.91
C LYS A 89 5.66 1.65 -15.39
N ASN A 90 4.68 0.79 -15.63
CA ASN A 90 4.83 -0.65 -15.41
C ASN A 90 4.36 -1.46 -16.62
N THR A 91 4.77 -2.73 -16.68
CA THR A 91 4.43 -3.67 -17.75
C THR A 91 3.26 -4.60 -17.41
N GLY A 92 2.75 -4.53 -16.17
CA GLY A 92 1.57 -5.27 -15.72
C GLY A 92 1.58 -5.57 -14.22
N ILE A 93 0.43 -5.34 -13.58
CA ILE A 93 0.12 -5.71 -12.20
C ILE A 93 -1.04 -6.70 -12.27
N GLY A 94 -0.87 -7.91 -11.75
CA GLY A 94 -1.87 -8.95 -11.85
C GLY A 94 -1.43 -10.09 -12.76
N GLY A 95 -2.35 -10.61 -13.54
CA GLY A 95 -2.13 -11.73 -14.44
C GLY A 95 -2.90 -12.98 -14.06
N GLU A 96 -2.61 -14.11 -14.68
CA GLU A 96 -3.37 -15.35 -14.51
C GLU A 96 -3.51 -15.76 -13.02
N GLY A 97 -4.73 -15.76 -12.53
CA GLY A 97 -5.08 -16.12 -11.17
C GLY A 97 -4.75 -15.07 -10.10
N ILE A 98 -4.32 -13.87 -10.50
CA ILE A 98 -3.98 -12.77 -9.58
C ILE A 98 -4.91 -11.59 -9.81
N GLU A 99 -5.75 -11.28 -8.85
CA GLU A 99 -6.50 -10.03 -8.83
C GLU A 99 -5.64 -8.88 -8.29
N SER A 100 -5.94 -7.66 -8.70
CA SER A 100 -5.11 -6.49 -8.39
C SER A 100 -5.95 -5.25 -8.15
N PHE A 101 -5.45 -4.39 -7.26
CA PHE A 101 -6.02 -3.09 -7.00
C PHE A 101 -4.92 -2.03 -6.98
N LEU A 102 -5.22 -0.86 -7.52
CA LEU A 102 -4.33 0.31 -7.54
C LEU A 102 -5.11 1.53 -7.07
N TYR A 103 -4.55 2.28 -6.13
CA TYR A 103 -5.10 3.53 -5.61
C TYR A 103 -4.06 4.66 -5.74
N VAL A 104 -4.50 5.83 -6.21
CA VAL A 104 -3.65 7.02 -6.35
C VAL A 104 -3.65 7.80 -5.04
N VAL A 105 -2.58 7.69 -4.29
CA VAL A 105 -2.37 8.44 -3.03
C VAL A 105 -2.09 9.90 -3.32
N ASP A 106 -1.30 10.17 -4.37
CA ASP A 106 -0.99 11.53 -4.84
C ASP A 106 -0.55 11.51 -6.30
N GLY A 107 -0.74 12.63 -7.03
CA GLY A 107 -0.41 12.75 -8.45
C GLY A 107 -1.52 12.28 -9.37
N GLU A 108 -1.14 12.00 -10.62
CA GLU A 108 -2.04 11.53 -11.69
C GLU A 108 -1.33 10.57 -12.64
N LEU A 109 -2.08 9.66 -13.24
CA LEU A 109 -1.55 8.70 -14.22
C LEU A 109 -2.66 8.16 -15.11
N SER A 110 -2.23 7.71 -16.32
CA SER A 110 -3.06 6.91 -17.18
C SER A 110 -2.96 5.45 -16.76
N VAL A 111 -4.09 4.77 -16.62
CA VAL A 111 -4.16 3.32 -16.37
C VAL A 111 -4.91 2.61 -17.47
N LYS A 112 -4.56 1.35 -17.67
CA LYS A 112 -5.23 0.47 -18.61
C LYS A 112 -5.23 -0.95 -18.07
N ASN A 113 -6.35 -1.65 -18.27
CA ASN A 113 -6.39 -3.10 -18.23
C ASN A 113 -7.03 -3.62 -19.54
N ASP A 114 -7.28 -4.93 -19.64
CA ASP A 114 -7.81 -5.52 -20.88
C ASP A 114 -9.23 -5.04 -21.22
N ASP A 115 -10.00 -4.58 -20.22
CA ASP A 115 -11.39 -4.17 -20.40
C ASP A 115 -11.51 -2.67 -20.72
N GLN A 116 -10.69 -1.82 -20.12
CA GLN A 116 -10.84 -0.37 -20.22
C GLN A 116 -9.56 0.41 -19.88
N SER A 117 -9.60 1.71 -20.16
CA SER A 117 -8.56 2.68 -19.80
C SER A 117 -9.18 3.87 -19.08
N ALA A 118 -8.43 4.49 -18.16
CA ALA A 118 -8.86 5.68 -17.43
C ALA A 118 -7.66 6.58 -17.08
N GLU A 119 -7.94 7.88 -16.96
CA GLU A 119 -7.03 8.83 -16.31
C GLU A 119 -7.41 8.89 -14.82
N LEU A 120 -6.49 8.50 -13.95
CA LEU A 120 -6.68 8.55 -12.51
C LEU A 120 -5.93 9.73 -11.91
N THR A 121 -6.61 10.48 -11.08
CA THR A 121 -6.05 11.54 -10.25
C THR A 121 -6.06 11.11 -8.79
N LYS A 122 -5.54 11.91 -7.89
CA LYS A 122 -5.57 11.65 -6.45
C LYS A 122 -6.95 11.19 -5.96
N GLY A 123 -6.99 10.06 -5.28
CA GLY A 123 -8.21 9.36 -4.86
C GLY A 123 -8.76 8.38 -5.88
N GLY A 124 -8.27 8.44 -7.13
CA GLY A 124 -8.67 7.51 -8.19
C GLY A 124 -8.18 6.09 -7.92
N TYR A 125 -8.95 5.11 -8.36
CA TYR A 125 -8.60 3.69 -8.19
C TYR A 125 -9.08 2.83 -9.36
N ILE A 126 -8.43 1.70 -9.52
CA ILE A 126 -8.83 0.63 -10.42
C ILE A 126 -8.65 -0.73 -9.72
N TYR A 127 -9.68 -1.56 -9.79
CA TYR A 127 -9.61 -2.99 -9.52
C TYR A 127 -9.61 -3.76 -10.84
N SER A 128 -8.79 -4.78 -10.92
CA SER A 128 -8.70 -5.68 -12.07
C SER A 128 -8.85 -7.13 -11.61
N PRO A 129 -9.82 -7.89 -12.20
CA PRO A 129 -10.03 -9.29 -11.86
C PRO A 129 -8.84 -10.15 -12.29
N ALA A 130 -8.82 -11.39 -11.81
CA ALA A 130 -7.69 -12.31 -11.91
C ALA A 130 -7.27 -12.75 -13.33
N SER A 131 -8.02 -12.38 -14.35
CA SER A 131 -7.68 -12.63 -15.76
C SER A 131 -6.93 -11.47 -16.43
N ASN A 132 -6.93 -10.28 -15.81
CA ASN A 132 -6.52 -9.03 -16.42
C ASN A 132 -5.30 -8.42 -15.73
N ASN A 133 -4.50 -7.66 -16.45
CA ASN A 133 -3.35 -6.91 -15.94
C ASN A 133 -3.64 -5.41 -15.93
N ILE A 134 -3.25 -4.72 -14.84
CA ILE A 134 -3.21 -3.27 -14.82
C ILE A 134 -1.84 -2.81 -15.31
N THR A 135 -1.84 -1.94 -16.32
CA THR A 135 -0.66 -1.17 -16.73
C THR A 135 -0.90 0.31 -16.42
N PHE A 136 0.16 1.03 -16.10
CA PHE A 136 0.09 2.47 -15.91
C PHE A 136 1.27 3.20 -16.54
N GLU A 137 1.08 4.50 -16.79
CA GLU A 137 2.11 5.46 -17.16
C GLU A 137 1.79 6.80 -16.52
N ALA A 138 2.78 7.41 -15.85
CA ALA A 138 2.64 8.72 -15.21
C ALA A 138 3.35 9.80 -16.03
N LYS A 139 2.67 10.94 -16.22
CA LYS A 139 3.26 12.12 -16.90
C LYS A 139 4.15 12.94 -15.95
N GLY A 140 3.89 12.86 -14.67
CA GLY A 140 4.62 13.54 -13.59
C GLY A 140 4.85 12.62 -12.40
N GLU A 141 5.28 13.18 -11.28
CA GLU A 141 5.43 12.43 -10.03
C GLU A 141 4.07 11.92 -9.53
N ALA A 142 4.01 10.66 -9.11
CA ALA A 142 2.82 10.08 -8.49
C ALA A 142 3.20 9.11 -7.35
N THR A 143 2.28 8.91 -6.42
CA THR A 143 2.41 7.91 -5.36
C THR A 143 1.20 6.99 -5.39
N LEU A 144 1.45 5.70 -5.49
CA LEU A 144 0.44 4.68 -5.63
C LEU A 144 0.50 3.70 -4.47
N TYR A 145 -0.66 3.26 -4.00
CA TYR A 145 -0.80 2.05 -3.20
C TYR A 145 -1.30 0.93 -4.11
N VAL A 146 -0.56 -0.17 -4.16
CA VAL A 146 -0.85 -1.32 -5.03
C VAL A 146 -1.05 -2.55 -4.17
N TYR A 147 -2.13 -3.26 -4.41
CA TYR A 147 -2.46 -4.51 -3.74
C TYR A 147 -2.67 -5.61 -4.76
N ARG A 148 -2.22 -6.82 -4.47
CA ARG A 148 -2.40 -8.00 -5.31
C ARG A 148 -2.46 -9.26 -4.48
N ARG A 149 -3.33 -10.19 -4.90
CA ARG A 149 -3.45 -11.51 -4.28
C ARG A 149 -3.88 -12.57 -5.29
N ARG A 150 -3.71 -13.82 -4.91
CA ARG A 150 -4.30 -14.91 -5.65
C ARG A 150 -5.82 -14.91 -5.43
N TYR A 151 -6.54 -14.89 -6.54
CA TYR A 151 -8.01 -14.94 -6.52
C TYR A 151 -8.52 -16.35 -6.19
N GLU A 152 -9.51 -16.43 -5.32
CA GLU A 152 -10.20 -17.65 -4.98
C GLU A 152 -11.61 -17.63 -5.58
N PRO A 153 -11.84 -18.33 -6.72
CA PRO A 153 -13.11 -18.23 -7.44
C PRO A 153 -14.25 -18.91 -6.70
N VAL A 154 -15.41 -18.28 -6.73
CA VAL A 154 -16.68 -18.85 -6.26
C VAL A 154 -17.49 -19.30 -7.47
N ALA A 155 -17.94 -20.56 -7.47
CA ALA A 155 -18.67 -21.14 -8.60
C ALA A 155 -19.92 -20.31 -8.97
N GLY A 156 -20.03 -19.90 -10.23
CA GLY A 156 -21.16 -19.11 -10.74
C GLY A 156 -21.05 -17.61 -10.46
N HIS A 157 -19.95 -17.13 -9.85
CA HIS A 157 -19.70 -15.73 -9.57
C HIS A 157 -18.33 -15.32 -10.14
N SER A 158 -18.23 -14.07 -10.59
CA SER A 158 -16.97 -13.54 -11.11
C SER A 158 -16.88 -12.06 -10.84
N ALA A 159 -15.74 -11.61 -10.40
CA ALA A 159 -15.44 -10.18 -10.29
C ALA A 159 -15.32 -9.55 -11.70
N HIS A 160 -15.53 -8.26 -11.77
CA HIS A 160 -15.37 -7.43 -12.96
C HIS A 160 -14.49 -6.21 -12.66
N THR A 161 -13.98 -5.57 -13.70
CA THR A 161 -13.19 -4.34 -13.54
C THR A 161 -14.04 -3.24 -12.90
N VAL A 162 -13.47 -2.57 -11.88
CA VAL A 162 -14.08 -1.40 -11.22
C VAL A 162 -13.09 -0.24 -11.31
N VAL A 163 -13.56 0.90 -11.80
CA VAL A 163 -12.80 2.16 -11.84
C VAL A 163 -13.63 3.23 -11.16
N GLY A 164 -13.00 4.03 -10.32
CA GLY A 164 -13.68 5.12 -9.62
C GLY A 164 -12.72 6.12 -8.99
N ASN A 165 -13.29 7.05 -8.24
CA ASN A 165 -12.56 8.00 -7.43
C ASN A 165 -13.20 8.13 -6.05
N ALA A 166 -12.43 8.03 -5.00
CA ALA A 166 -12.89 8.19 -3.62
C ALA A 166 -13.57 9.55 -3.37
N ASN A 167 -13.16 10.59 -4.12
CA ASN A 167 -13.76 11.92 -4.00
C ASN A 167 -15.21 12.00 -4.50
N ASP A 168 -15.65 11.03 -5.32
CA ASP A 168 -17.00 10.94 -5.87
C ASP A 168 -17.94 10.06 -5.01
N LEU A 169 -17.37 9.37 -4.01
CA LEU A 169 -18.12 8.49 -3.12
C LEU A 169 -18.63 9.22 -1.88
N GLU A 170 -19.85 8.90 -1.48
CA GLU A 170 -20.41 9.39 -0.22
C GLU A 170 -19.77 8.65 0.99
N TRP A 171 -19.60 9.38 2.08
CA TRP A 171 -19.20 8.79 3.35
C TRP A 171 -20.42 8.18 4.04
N MET A 172 -20.38 6.88 4.23
CA MET A 172 -21.42 6.15 4.98
C MET A 172 -20.96 5.98 6.44
N SER A 173 -21.95 5.91 7.36
CA SER A 173 -21.66 5.55 8.74
C SER A 173 -21.09 4.13 8.80
N TYR A 174 -19.96 3.96 9.45
CA TYR A 174 -19.36 2.65 9.62
C TYR A 174 -20.06 1.90 10.75
N GLU A 175 -20.86 0.89 10.39
CA GLU A 175 -21.62 0.02 11.31
C GLU A 175 -22.42 0.75 12.40
N GLY A 176 -22.90 1.95 12.12
CA GLY A 176 -23.64 2.76 13.07
C GLY A 176 -22.81 3.39 14.19
N MET A 177 -21.48 3.28 14.12
CA MET A 177 -20.60 3.93 15.08
C MET A 177 -20.60 5.44 14.92
N GLU A 178 -20.63 6.16 16.05
CA GLU A 178 -20.60 7.61 16.04
C GLU A 178 -19.23 8.12 15.59
N ASN A 179 -19.23 9.09 14.68
CA ASN A 179 -18.02 9.75 14.16
C ASN A 179 -17.02 8.81 13.44
N CYS A 180 -17.47 7.63 12.99
CA CYS A 180 -16.73 6.69 12.17
C CYS A 180 -17.43 6.50 10.83
N TYR A 181 -16.70 6.61 9.73
CA TYR A 181 -17.24 6.60 8.38
C TYR A 181 -16.41 5.71 7.46
N VAL A 182 -17.05 5.17 6.43
CA VAL A 182 -16.45 4.32 5.42
C VAL A 182 -16.79 4.79 4.01
N GLN A 183 -15.87 4.61 3.09
CA GLN A 183 -16.11 4.62 1.64
C GLN A 183 -15.63 3.28 1.09
N ASP A 184 -16.55 2.42 0.67
CA ASP A 184 -16.23 1.17 -0.01
C ASP A 184 -15.98 1.41 -1.49
N PHE A 185 -14.88 0.87 -2.01
CA PHE A 185 -14.49 1.01 -3.41
C PHE A 185 -14.99 -0.13 -4.28
N LEU A 186 -15.23 -1.28 -3.68
CA LEU A 186 -15.66 -2.50 -4.35
C LEU A 186 -17.02 -2.95 -3.82
N PRO A 187 -17.85 -3.64 -4.64
CA PRO A 187 -19.15 -4.13 -4.21
C PRO A 187 -19.09 -5.41 -3.36
N SER A 188 -17.96 -5.74 -2.77
CA SER A 188 -17.66 -7.01 -2.09
C SER A 188 -18.67 -7.38 -1.01
N ALA A 189 -19.31 -6.41 -0.35
CA ALA A 189 -20.35 -6.65 0.64
C ALA A 189 -21.64 -7.26 0.06
N HIS A 190 -21.85 -7.14 -1.26
CA HIS A 190 -23.07 -7.55 -1.96
C HIS A 190 -22.81 -8.47 -3.16
N ASP A 191 -21.55 -8.62 -3.56
CA ASP A 191 -21.12 -9.46 -4.68
C ASP A 191 -19.97 -10.38 -4.26
N ILE A 192 -20.31 -11.64 -4.02
CA ILE A 192 -19.35 -12.67 -3.61
C ILE A 192 -18.37 -13.10 -4.71
N GLY A 193 -18.49 -12.52 -5.90
CA GLY A 193 -17.47 -12.64 -6.95
C GLY A 193 -16.20 -11.88 -6.63
N PHE A 194 -16.25 -10.88 -5.72
CA PHE A 194 -15.08 -10.14 -5.26
C PHE A 194 -14.49 -10.81 -4.00
N ASP A 195 -13.25 -11.25 -4.09
CA ASP A 195 -12.53 -11.96 -3.05
C ASP A 195 -11.71 -11.03 -2.13
N MET A 196 -11.72 -9.74 -2.39
CA MET A 196 -11.17 -8.69 -1.54
C MET A 196 -12.17 -7.57 -1.33
N ASN A 197 -12.01 -6.81 -0.25
CA ASN A 197 -12.63 -5.49 -0.10
C ASN A 197 -11.56 -4.41 0.01
N MET A 198 -11.84 -3.25 -0.56
CA MET A 198 -10.98 -2.07 -0.50
C MET A 198 -11.82 -0.87 -0.09
N HIS A 199 -11.40 -0.18 0.96
CA HIS A 199 -12.15 0.95 1.51
C HIS A 199 -11.23 1.96 2.21
N ILE A 200 -11.76 3.14 2.48
CA ILE A 200 -11.17 4.11 3.42
C ILE A 200 -12.06 4.21 4.65
N LEU A 201 -11.45 4.07 5.82
CA LEU A 201 -12.08 4.41 7.10
C LEU A 201 -11.64 5.82 7.52
N LYS A 202 -12.61 6.61 8.00
CA LYS A 202 -12.37 7.94 8.54
C LYS A 202 -12.95 8.05 9.95
N PHE A 203 -12.09 8.46 10.87
CA PHE A 203 -12.45 8.73 12.27
C PHE A 203 -12.33 10.23 12.53
N HIS A 204 -13.34 10.84 13.10
CA HIS A 204 -13.23 12.20 13.62
C HIS A 204 -12.33 12.24 14.86
N ILE A 205 -11.81 13.42 15.18
CA ILE A 205 -10.97 13.59 16.36
C ILE A 205 -11.74 13.15 17.61
N GLY A 206 -11.12 12.25 18.39
CA GLY A 206 -11.71 11.69 19.60
C GLY A 206 -12.62 10.49 19.38
N ALA A 207 -12.93 10.13 18.14
CA ALA A 207 -13.67 8.90 17.83
C ALA A 207 -12.78 7.66 18.02
N SER A 208 -13.42 6.56 18.33
CA SER A 208 -12.78 5.24 18.42
C SER A 208 -13.66 4.18 17.78
N HIS A 209 -13.03 3.11 17.31
CA HIS A 209 -13.74 1.88 16.99
C HIS A 209 -14.45 1.36 18.24
N GLY A 210 -15.72 0.99 18.12
CA GLY A 210 -16.57 0.68 19.27
C GLY A 210 -16.32 -0.70 19.91
N TYR A 211 -15.58 -1.57 19.23
CA TYR A 211 -15.29 -2.94 19.69
C TYR A 211 -13.97 -3.44 19.09
N ILE A 212 -13.49 -4.58 19.60
CA ILE A 212 -12.33 -5.27 19.07
C ILE A 212 -12.82 -6.26 18.02
N GLU A 213 -12.37 -6.08 16.79
CA GLU A 213 -12.64 -7.01 15.70
C GLU A 213 -11.77 -8.26 15.81
N THR A 214 -12.38 -9.41 15.57
CA THR A 214 -11.67 -10.68 15.34
C THR A 214 -12.36 -11.43 14.21
N HIS A 215 -11.62 -11.74 13.16
CA HIS A 215 -12.11 -12.47 11.99
C HIS A 215 -10.94 -13.12 11.23
N VAL A 216 -11.25 -13.95 10.24
CA VAL A 216 -10.24 -14.67 9.47
C VAL A 216 -9.58 -13.85 8.37
N GLN A 217 -10.21 -12.74 7.96
CA GLN A 217 -9.67 -11.85 6.93
C GLN A 217 -8.38 -11.18 7.43
N GLN A 218 -7.42 -11.09 6.54
CA GLN A 218 -6.18 -10.36 6.77
C GLN A 218 -6.33 -8.93 6.24
N HIS A 219 -5.65 -7.98 6.88
CA HIS A 219 -5.67 -6.58 6.51
C HIS A 219 -4.29 -6.09 6.09
N GLY A 220 -4.26 -5.23 5.07
CA GLY A 220 -3.16 -4.31 4.78
C GLY A 220 -3.72 -2.89 4.85
N MET A 221 -3.16 -2.05 5.72
CA MET A 221 -3.66 -0.70 5.97
C MET A 221 -2.55 0.32 5.81
N TYR A 222 -2.77 1.32 4.96
CA TYR A 222 -1.90 2.47 4.80
C TYR A 222 -2.55 3.73 5.36
N PHE A 223 -1.85 4.44 6.25
CA PHE A 223 -2.35 5.63 6.93
C PHE A 223 -2.26 6.86 6.04
N LEU A 224 -3.38 7.30 5.48
CA LEU A 224 -3.45 8.45 4.57
C LEU A 224 -3.29 9.79 5.30
N SER A 225 -3.79 9.91 6.54
CA SER A 225 -3.73 11.16 7.30
C SER A 225 -3.97 10.95 8.79
N GLY A 226 -3.55 11.93 9.62
CA GLY A 226 -3.85 11.95 11.05
C GLY A 226 -2.89 11.11 11.89
N LYS A 227 -3.34 10.81 13.11
CA LYS A 227 -2.66 9.99 14.11
C LYS A 227 -3.70 9.24 14.92
N SER A 228 -3.39 8.01 15.32
CA SER A 228 -4.24 7.23 16.22
C SER A 228 -3.42 6.29 17.10
N MET A 229 -4.08 5.74 18.11
CA MET A 229 -3.63 4.55 18.84
C MET A 229 -4.39 3.35 18.27
N TYR A 230 -3.68 2.36 17.80
CA TYR A 230 -4.25 1.16 17.21
C TYR A 230 -3.97 -0.05 18.11
N ARG A 231 -4.99 -0.84 18.39
CA ARG A 231 -4.81 -2.09 19.13
C ARG A 231 -4.60 -3.24 18.16
N LEU A 232 -3.46 -3.90 18.27
CA LEU A 232 -3.07 -5.07 17.48
C LEU A 232 -2.77 -6.23 18.44
N GLY A 233 -3.69 -7.18 18.51
CA GLY A 233 -3.66 -8.18 19.59
C GLY A 233 -3.75 -7.50 20.96
N ASP A 234 -2.72 -7.70 21.81
CA ASP A 234 -2.64 -7.07 23.12
C ASP A 234 -1.81 -5.78 23.14
N ASP A 235 -1.24 -5.39 22.01
CA ASP A 235 -0.40 -4.19 21.96
C ASP A 235 -1.21 -2.95 21.55
N TRP A 236 -0.85 -1.82 22.14
CA TRP A 236 -1.30 -0.50 21.72
C TRP A 236 -0.17 0.21 20.98
N VAL A 237 -0.37 0.45 19.70
CA VAL A 237 0.65 0.99 18.80
C VAL A 237 0.22 2.35 18.26
N PRO A 238 1.05 3.40 18.42
CA PRO A 238 0.79 4.69 17.81
C PRO A 238 1.04 4.61 16.30
N LEU A 239 0.06 5.00 15.51
CA LEU A 239 0.13 5.11 14.06
C LEU A 239 -0.10 6.55 13.60
N GLN A 240 0.52 6.93 12.50
CA GLN A 240 0.37 8.25 11.89
C GLN A 240 0.46 8.17 10.37
N LYS A 241 0.19 9.29 9.71
CA LYS A 241 0.30 9.41 8.25
C LYS A 241 1.60 8.80 7.72
N GLY A 242 1.48 7.94 6.72
CA GLY A 242 2.57 7.25 6.05
C GLY A 242 2.94 5.90 6.65
N ASP A 243 2.44 5.58 7.85
CA ASP A 243 2.63 4.25 8.43
C ASP A 243 1.80 3.20 7.67
N TYR A 244 2.32 1.98 7.64
CA TYR A 244 1.62 0.78 7.16
C TYR A 244 1.47 -0.23 8.29
N CYS A 245 0.34 -0.90 8.30
CA CYS A 245 0.06 -2.01 9.22
C CYS A 245 -0.52 -3.18 8.44
#